data_81ab817195800acd024147d73675df49
#
_entry.id   81ab817195800acd024147d73675df49
#
_cell.length_a   1.000
_cell.length_b   1.000
_cell.length_c   1.000
_cell.angle_alpha   90.00
_cell.angle_beta   90.00
_cell.angle_gamma   90.00
#
_symmetry.space_group_name_H-M   'P 1'
#
loop_
_entity.id
_entity.type
_entity.pdbx_description
1 polymer ?
#
loop_
_entity_poly.entity_id
_entity_poly.type
_entity_poly.pdbx_seq_one_letter_code
_entity_poly.pdbx_strand_id
1 'polypeptide(L)'
;MAGIIPKRTLEEIRFRNDIVEVIGAALTLKRAGGTFKACCPFHKEKTPSFNVNAQRQIYHCFGCGKGGDVFSFIQEHEGVDFMTAVRMLADRAGIHLDFEDGDPGERSDKDALYKIHTEIAEFFSRCLEQMKAAEHARGYLKKRELEGEIIRTFGVGYAPKRWDGALQWARKHKFTPEMMEKAGLVIPRNADDPKAGYYDRFRDRLIFPICDIQGRVIGFSGRALSDDARGAKYINSPETLLFRKSRVLYALHQGRRAMVDKREAIICEGQIDVIRCHQAGFTTAVASQGTAFTEDHANILRRYVDSVAIVFDPDHAGEEAAIKTAGIFLSAGLGVRVAALPEGEDPDSFIAKRGGEAFEAILDAAGSVVDFQVAVLARREDLSSDVGVMRAARDVLQTILRSPNSVQQARLMQAAAQHLNLPVAALQDELRHLERRQRRPAPGAEADADEGASQD
;
A
#
# COMPACT_ATOMS: atom_id res chain seq x y z
N MET A 1 -11.95 17.58 4.79
CA MET A 1 -11.39 18.59 3.86
C MET A 1 -9.93 18.76 4.18
N ALA A 2 -9.04 18.82 3.20
CA ALA A 2 -7.62 19.10 3.47
C ALA A 2 -7.50 20.57 3.87
N GLY A 3 -7.03 20.86 5.08
CA GLY A 3 -6.82 22.22 5.56
C GLY A 3 -5.91 23.00 4.60
N ILE A 4 -6.20 24.26 4.38
CA ILE A 4 -5.43 25.14 3.50
C ILE A 4 -4.16 25.54 4.26
N ILE A 5 -2.98 25.29 3.67
CA ILE A 5 -1.71 25.79 4.22
C ILE A 5 -1.62 27.28 3.92
N PRO A 6 -1.35 28.12 4.93
CA PRO A 6 -1.17 29.56 4.71
C PRO A 6 -0.08 29.83 3.68
N LYS A 7 -0.34 30.76 2.76
CA LYS A 7 0.63 31.13 1.70
C LYS A 7 1.99 31.54 2.29
N ARG A 8 1.98 32.23 3.43
CA ARG A 8 3.19 32.61 4.17
C ARG A 8 4.02 31.38 4.59
N THR A 9 3.38 30.32 5.07
CA THR A 9 4.06 29.07 5.48
C THR A 9 4.69 28.37 4.28
N LEU A 10 4.00 28.34 3.10
CA LEU A 10 4.57 27.80 1.87
C LEU A 10 5.79 28.59 1.40
N GLU A 11 5.75 29.93 1.53
CA GLU A 11 6.87 30.80 1.18
C GLU A 11 8.06 30.59 2.15
N GLU A 12 7.79 30.41 3.44
CA GLU A 12 8.83 30.09 4.43
C GLU A 12 9.49 28.74 4.16
N ILE A 13 8.69 27.70 3.86
CA ILE A 13 9.21 26.39 3.50
C ILE A 13 10.09 26.48 2.25
N ARG A 14 9.64 27.20 1.22
CA ARG A 14 10.41 27.41 0.01
C ARG A 14 11.73 28.13 0.29
N PHE A 15 11.70 29.16 1.11
CA PHE A 15 12.87 29.95 1.47
C PHE A 15 13.92 29.15 2.26
N ARG A 16 13.46 28.26 3.16
CA ARG A 16 14.33 27.43 3.99
C ARG A 16 14.88 26.19 3.28
N ASN A 17 14.36 25.87 2.10
CA ASN A 17 14.80 24.73 1.29
C ASN A 17 15.46 25.23 0.00
N ASP A 18 16.76 25.53 0.06
CA ASP A 18 17.50 25.90 -1.15
C ASP A 18 17.43 24.76 -2.18
N ILE A 19 17.02 25.12 -3.41
CA ILE A 19 16.78 24.13 -4.47
C ILE A 19 18.05 23.36 -4.86
N VAL A 20 19.22 24.01 -4.77
CA VAL A 20 20.50 23.36 -5.09
C VAL A 20 20.85 22.32 -4.04
N GLU A 21 20.57 22.60 -2.77
CA GLU A 21 20.80 21.65 -1.67
C GLU A 21 19.82 20.48 -1.75
N VAL A 22 18.52 20.77 -2.01
CA VAL A 22 17.50 19.72 -2.11
C VAL A 22 17.79 18.78 -3.28
N ILE A 23 18.07 19.34 -4.45
CA ILE A 23 18.39 18.56 -5.65
C ILE A 23 19.77 17.89 -5.52
N GLY A 24 20.74 18.59 -4.92
CA GLY A 24 22.08 18.06 -4.69
C GLY A 24 22.15 16.87 -3.75
N ALA A 25 21.16 16.71 -2.87
CA ALA A 25 21.01 15.50 -2.05
C ALA A 25 20.61 14.25 -2.88
N ALA A 26 19.96 14.46 -4.03
CA ALA A 26 19.49 13.38 -4.90
C ALA A 26 20.38 13.19 -6.15
N LEU A 27 21.00 14.26 -6.66
CA LEU A 27 21.74 14.28 -7.92
C LEU A 27 23.12 14.89 -7.75
N THR A 28 24.12 14.38 -8.49
CA THR A 28 25.44 15.05 -8.57
C THR A 28 25.35 16.28 -9.46
N LEU A 29 25.26 17.45 -8.87
CA LEU A 29 25.20 18.73 -9.55
C LEU A 29 26.60 19.24 -9.89
N LYS A 30 26.84 19.63 -11.16
CA LYS A 30 28.07 20.28 -11.63
C LYS A 30 27.80 21.75 -11.91
N ARG A 31 28.64 22.64 -11.40
CA ARG A 31 28.51 24.07 -11.61
C ARG A 31 28.78 24.41 -13.09
N ALA A 32 27.91 25.22 -13.69
CA ALA A 32 28.02 25.68 -15.08
C ALA A 32 27.66 27.17 -15.14
N GLY A 33 28.70 28.02 -14.92
CA GLY A 33 28.52 29.47 -14.80
C GLY A 33 27.66 29.86 -13.59
N GLY A 34 26.55 30.54 -13.82
CA GLY A 34 25.57 30.93 -12.79
C GLY A 34 24.51 29.90 -12.45
N THR A 35 24.57 28.69 -13.05
CA THR A 35 23.62 27.61 -12.85
C THR A 35 24.33 26.29 -12.50
N PHE A 36 23.59 25.26 -12.16
CA PHE A 36 24.09 23.91 -11.99
C PHE A 36 23.47 22.98 -13.03
N LYS A 37 24.21 21.96 -13.47
CA LYS A 37 23.76 20.96 -14.46
C LYS A 37 23.92 19.54 -13.94
N ALA A 38 22.99 18.67 -14.34
CA ALA A 38 23.05 17.23 -14.13
C ALA A 38 22.37 16.47 -15.28
N CYS A 39 22.54 15.16 -15.34
CA CYS A 39 21.62 14.32 -16.11
C CYS A 39 20.25 14.31 -15.42
N CYS A 40 19.19 14.37 -16.22
CA CYS A 40 17.83 14.46 -15.70
C CYS A 40 17.41 13.18 -14.99
N PRO A 41 16.79 13.25 -13.79
CA PRO A 41 16.29 12.07 -13.11
C PRO A 41 14.95 11.59 -13.68
N PHE A 42 14.31 12.37 -14.57
CA PHE A 42 12.97 12.12 -15.07
C PHE A 42 12.94 11.48 -16.47
N HIS A 43 14.07 11.36 -17.14
CA HIS A 43 14.22 10.65 -18.41
C HIS A 43 15.66 10.16 -18.62
N LYS A 44 15.85 9.12 -19.43
CA LYS A 44 17.17 8.57 -19.72
C LYS A 44 17.93 9.47 -20.70
N GLU A 45 19.10 9.96 -20.29
CA GLU A 45 20.00 10.75 -21.15
C GLU A 45 21.47 10.48 -20.80
N LYS A 46 22.37 10.76 -21.76
CA LYS A 46 23.82 10.65 -21.57
C LYS A 46 24.50 12.03 -21.40
N THR A 47 23.86 13.08 -21.87
CA THR A 47 24.36 14.46 -21.82
C THR A 47 23.49 15.29 -20.88
N PRO A 48 24.10 16.03 -19.93
CA PRO A 48 23.36 16.80 -18.93
C PRO A 48 22.48 17.87 -19.57
N SER A 49 21.15 17.73 -19.50
CA SER A 49 20.15 18.71 -19.94
C SER A 49 19.34 19.32 -18.79
N PHE A 50 19.50 18.80 -17.58
CA PHE A 50 18.83 19.29 -16.39
C PHE A 50 19.58 20.47 -15.78
N ASN A 51 18.94 21.64 -15.73
CA ASN A 51 19.51 22.86 -15.21
C ASN A 51 18.83 23.31 -13.92
N VAL A 52 19.62 23.73 -12.93
CA VAL A 52 19.14 24.31 -11.67
C VAL A 52 19.65 25.75 -11.56
N ASN A 53 18.74 26.70 -11.40
CA ASN A 53 19.04 28.11 -11.21
C ASN A 53 18.90 28.47 -9.72
N ALA A 54 20.02 28.66 -9.05
CA ALA A 54 20.08 29.00 -7.64
C ALA A 54 19.45 30.37 -7.31
N GLN A 55 19.59 31.37 -8.21
CA GLN A 55 19.05 32.71 -7.95
C GLN A 55 17.53 32.76 -8.08
N ARG A 56 16.98 32.01 -9.05
CA ARG A 56 15.53 31.95 -9.30
C ARG A 56 14.83 30.85 -8.49
N GLN A 57 15.60 29.99 -7.84
CA GLN A 57 15.08 28.82 -7.08
C GLN A 57 14.15 27.92 -7.92
N ILE A 58 14.57 27.64 -9.17
CA ILE A 58 13.86 26.80 -10.12
C ILE A 58 14.81 25.83 -10.82
N TYR A 59 14.25 24.72 -11.29
CA TYR A 59 14.93 23.83 -12.23
C TYR A 59 14.17 23.75 -13.56
N HIS A 60 14.87 23.39 -14.62
CA HIS A 60 14.29 23.09 -15.92
C HIS A 60 15.15 22.08 -16.68
N CYS A 61 14.52 21.04 -17.21
CA CYS A 61 15.16 20.07 -18.09
C CYS A 61 14.88 20.43 -19.55
N PHE A 62 15.92 20.73 -20.32
CA PHE A 62 15.80 21.03 -21.75
C PHE A 62 15.59 19.78 -22.62
N GLY A 63 15.72 18.56 -22.06
CA GLY A 63 15.47 17.31 -22.75
C GLY A 63 14.00 16.89 -22.72
N CYS A 64 13.37 16.88 -21.54
CA CYS A 64 11.98 16.43 -21.39
C CYS A 64 10.98 17.53 -21.05
N GLY A 65 11.43 18.80 -20.93
CA GLY A 65 10.57 19.96 -20.65
C GLY A 65 10.09 20.10 -19.21
N LYS A 66 10.36 19.11 -18.32
CA LYS A 66 9.99 19.20 -16.90
C LYS A 66 10.73 20.33 -16.21
N GLY A 67 10.02 21.09 -15.37
CA GLY A 67 10.58 22.22 -14.63
C GLY A 67 9.64 22.67 -13.52
N GLY A 68 10.18 23.47 -12.59
CA GLY A 68 9.42 24.00 -11.48
C GLY A 68 10.31 24.47 -10.33
N ASP A 69 9.70 24.59 -9.16
CA ASP A 69 10.38 24.95 -7.91
C ASP A 69 10.74 23.69 -7.08
N VAL A 70 11.16 23.89 -5.84
CA VAL A 70 11.54 22.81 -4.92
C VAL A 70 10.37 21.85 -4.64
N PHE A 71 9.13 22.35 -4.57
CA PHE A 71 7.95 21.51 -4.37
C PHE A 71 7.71 20.61 -5.59
N SER A 72 7.75 21.19 -6.78
CA SER A 72 7.61 20.47 -8.05
C SER A 72 8.69 19.40 -8.20
N PHE A 73 9.94 19.69 -7.80
CA PHE A 73 11.00 18.70 -7.83
C PHE A 73 10.70 17.51 -6.92
N ILE A 74 10.30 17.75 -5.66
CA ILE A 74 9.96 16.67 -4.72
C ILE A 74 8.74 15.88 -5.21
N GLN A 75 7.70 16.55 -5.75
CA GLN A 75 6.55 15.84 -6.31
C GLN A 75 6.96 14.87 -7.42
N GLU A 76 7.75 15.32 -8.37
CA GLU A 76 8.18 14.53 -9.52
C GLU A 76 9.22 13.45 -9.14
N HIS A 77 10.20 13.81 -8.30
CA HIS A 77 11.30 12.92 -7.93
C HIS A 77 10.87 11.82 -6.97
N GLU A 78 10.01 12.17 -6.01
CA GLU A 78 9.52 11.24 -5.01
C GLU A 78 8.17 10.62 -5.38
N GLY A 79 7.55 11.08 -6.48
CA GLY A 79 6.24 10.60 -6.90
C GLY A 79 5.13 10.88 -5.88
N VAL A 80 5.12 12.04 -5.25
CA VAL A 80 4.18 12.39 -4.20
C VAL A 80 3.27 13.55 -4.61
N ASP A 81 2.13 13.70 -3.96
CA ASP A 81 1.26 14.85 -4.15
C ASP A 81 1.86 16.13 -3.51
N PHE A 82 1.30 17.28 -3.88
CA PHE A 82 1.77 18.58 -3.39
C PHE A 82 1.78 18.67 -1.86
N MET A 83 0.74 18.18 -1.20
CA MET A 83 0.65 18.22 0.27
C MET A 83 1.71 17.37 0.95
N THR A 84 2.03 16.22 0.37
CA THR A 84 3.12 15.34 0.84
C THR A 84 4.49 15.99 0.60
N ALA A 85 4.71 16.60 -0.58
CA ALA A 85 5.94 17.35 -0.87
C ALA A 85 6.14 18.53 0.10
N VAL A 86 5.06 19.27 0.41
CA VAL A 86 5.10 20.34 1.39
C VAL A 86 5.48 19.85 2.79
N ARG A 87 4.91 18.71 3.23
CA ARG A 87 5.26 18.10 4.52
C ARG A 87 6.73 17.67 4.57
N MET A 88 7.21 16.99 3.55
CA MET A 88 8.62 16.56 3.47
C MET A 88 9.60 17.73 3.56
N LEU A 89 9.30 18.82 2.87
CA LEU A 89 10.14 20.03 2.89
C LEU A 89 10.00 20.81 4.19
N ALA A 90 8.82 20.83 4.81
CA ALA A 90 8.61 21.42 6.12
C ALA A 90 9.38 20.66 7.21
N ASP A 91 9.32 19.34 7.22
CA ASP A 91 10.07 18.48 8.15
C ASP A 91 11.58 18.68 7.97
N ARG A 92 12.08 18.74 6.73
CA ARG A 92 13.49 19.04 6.42
C ARG A 92 13.94 20.40 6.97
N ALA A 93 13.07 21.41 6.89
CA ALA A 93 13.35 22.77 7.36
C ALA A 93 13.09 23.00 8.84
N GLY A 94 12.55 22.01 9.56
CA GLY A 94 12.09 22.13 10.96
C GLY A 94 10.91 23.10 11.10
N ILE A 95 10.10 23.27 10.03
CA ILE A 95 8.91 24.13 10.03
C ILE A 95 7.69 23.31 10.43
N HIS A 96 7.00 23.76 11.45
CA HIS A 96 5.72 23.17 11.83
C HIS A 96 4.62 23.65 10.86
N LEU A 97 3.88 22.71 10.27
CA LEU A 97 2.78 23.05 9.36
C LEU A 97 1.54 23.38 10.14
N ASP A 98 1.18 24.66 10.17
CA ASP A 98 -0.10 25.12 10.70
C ASP A 98 -1.17 25.05 9.60
N PHE A 99 -2.12 24.13 9.76
CA PHE A 99 -3.33 24.11 8.94
C PHE A 99 -4.40 24.94 9.68
N GLU A 100 -5.05 25.86 8.99
CA GLU A 100 -6.02 26.77 9.61
C GLU A 100 -7.25 26.08 10.25
N ASP A 101 -7.45 24.76 10.04
CA ASP A 101 -8.63 24.00 10.49
C ASP A 101 -8.32 22.78 11.38
N GLY A 102 -7.20 22.72 12.11
CA GLY A 102 -6.89 21.60 12.99
C GLY A 102 -6.98 21.97 14.47
N ASP A 103 -7.72 21.21 15.25
CA ASP A 103 -7.73 21.32 16.72
C ASP A 103 -6.29 21.18 17.27
N PRO A 104 -5.77 22.16 18.03
CA PRO A 104 -4.43 22.09 18.66
C PRO A 104 -4.23 20.82 19.51
N GLY A 105 -5.29 20.32 20.14
CA GLY A 105 -5.27 19.07 20.89
C GLY A 105 -5.02 17.85 20.02
N GLU A 106 -5.66 17.77 18.85
CA GLU A 106 -5.47 16.66 17.92
C GLU A 106 -4.05 16.61 17.33
N ARG A 107 -3.40 17.76 17.13
CA ARG A 107 -2.00 17.84 16.68
C ARG A 107 -1.05 17.32 17.74
N SER A 108 -1.21 17.79 18.99
CA SER A 108 -0.42 17.30 20.12
C SER A 108 -0.55 15.79 20.30
N ASP A 109 -1.76 15.24 20.10
CA ASP A 109 -2.00 13.81 20.15
C ASP A 109 -1.28 13.06 19.00
N LYS A 110 -1.32 13.58 17.76
CA LYS A 110 -0.61 12.96 16.62
C LYS A 110 0.90 12.92 16.82
N ASP A 111 1.50 14.03 17.26
CA ASP A 111 2.95 14.09 17.51
C ASP A 111 3.37 13.13 18.62
N ALA A 112 2.59 13.07 19.69
CA ALA A 112 2.80 12.11 20.76
C ALA A 112 2.68 10.66 20.26
N LEU A 113 1.69 10.35 19.41
CA LEU A 113 1.52 9.03 18.82
C LEU A 113 2.68 8.64 17.91
N TYR A 114 3.16 9.53 17.03
CA TYR A 114 4.35 9.28 16.20
C TYR A 114 5.58 8.96 17.06
N LYS A 115 5.79 9.73 18.11
CA LYS A 115 6.89 9.51 19.06
C LYS A 115 6.79 8.14 19.71
N ILE A 116 5.60 7.78 20.24
CA ILE A 116 5.37 6.47 20.85
C ILE A 116 5.66 5.35 19.86
N HIS A 117 5.13 5.43 18.64
CA HIS A 117 5.31 4.39 17.63
C HIS A 117 6.78 4.22 17.23
N THR A 118 7.51 5.32 17.05
CA THR A 118 8.93 5.28 16.70
C THR A 118 9.76 4.64 17.82
N GLU A 119 9.61 5.11 19.06
CA GLU A 119 10.42 4.63 20.18
C GLU A 119 10.08 3.17 20.56
N ILE A 120 8.81 2.76 20.45
CA ILE A 120 8.44 1.37 20.75
C ILE A 120 8.83 0.41 19.63
N ALA A 121 8.87 0.86 18.37
CA ALA A 121 9.41 0.05 17.27
C ALA A 121 10.88 -0.30 17.53
N GLU A 122 11.68 0.66 17.97
CA GLU A 122 13.07 0.40 18.39
C GLU A 122 13.15 -0.56 19.60
N PHE A 123 12.22 -0.43 20.55
CA PHE A 123 12.16 -1.37 21.68
C PHE A 123 11.88 -2.80 21.19
N PHE A 124 10.91 -3.02 20.30
CA PHE A 124 10.63 -4.34 19.75
C PHE A 124 11.79 -4.89 18.92
N SER A 125 12.49 -4.04 18.14
CA SER A 125 13.69 -4.43 17.40
C SER A 125 14.80 -4.88 18.35
N ARG A 126 15.10 -4.11 19.42
CA ARG A 126 16.06 -4.51 20.44
C ARG A 126 15.65 -5.80 21.16
N CYS A 127 14.35 -6.02 21.42
CA CYS A 127 13.87 -7.27 22.00
C CYS A 127 14.18 -8.47 21.07
N LEU A 128 13.99 -8.33 19.76
CA LEU A 128 14.31 -9.37 18.80
C LEU A 128 15.81 -9.68 18.80
N GLU A 129 16.65 -8.66 18.81
CA GLU A 129 18.11 -8.83 18.70
C GLU A 129 18.75 -9.39 19.98
N GLN A 130 18.35 -8.87 21.15
CA GLN A 130 19.10 -9.03 22.38
C GLN A 130 18.45 -9.96 23.41
N MET A 131 17.11 -10.13 23.38
CA MET A 131 16.45 -10.93 24.39
C MET A 131 16.64 -12.44 24.14
N LYS A 132 17.03 -13.18 25.17
CA LYS A 132 17.07 -14.67 25.13
C LYS A 132 15.69 -15.25 24.81
N ALA A 133 14.64 -14.67 25.37
CA ALA A 133 13.26 -15.06 25.10
C ALA A 133 12.84 -14.94 23.63
N ALA A 134 13.55 -14.17 22.78
CA ALA A 134 13.29 -14.03 21.36
C ALA A 134 13.99 -15.07 20.47
N GLU A 135 14.67 -16.07 21.05
CA GLU A 135 15.43 -17.08 20.30
C GLU A 135 14.55 -17.84 19.29
N HIS A 136 13.32 -18.19 19.70
CA HIS A 136 12.36 -18.85 18.80
C HIS A 136 11.91 -17.92 17.65
N ALA A 137 11.81 -16.59 17.89
CA ALA A 137 11.50 -15.61 16.85
C ALA A 137 12.66 -15.49 15.83
N ARG A 138 13.90 -15.43 16.33
CA ARG A 138 15.10 -15.47 15.47
C ARG A 138 15.21 -16.79 14.69
N GLY A 139 14.92 -17.91 15.36
CA GLY A 139 14.86 -19.24 14.73
C GLY A 139 13.81 -19.32 13.62
N TYR A 140 12.66 -18.70 13.81
CA TYR A 140 11.62 -18.59 12.78
C TYR A 140 12.11 -17.81 11.55
N LEU A 141 12.71 -16.62 11.74
CA LEU A 141 13.24 -15.80 10.65
C LEU A 141 14.38 -16.53 9.92
N LYS A 142 15.27 -17.19 10.66
CA LYS A 142 16.35 -18.01 10.09
C LYS A 142 15.81 -19.19 9.26
N LYS A 143 14.79 -19.91 9.76
CA LYS A 143 14.15 -21.01 9.02
C LYS A 143 13.51 -20.52 7.72
N ARG A 144 13.06 -19.27 7.68
CA ARG A 144 12.56 -18.62 6.48
C ARG A 144 13.64 -17.92 5.67
N GLU A 145 14.91 -18.06 6.02
CA GLU A 145 16.04 -17.46 5.29
C GLU A 145 15.91 -15.95 5.06
N LEU A 146 15.26 -15.24 6.00
CA LEU A 146 15.21 -13.79 5.97
C LEU A 146 16.50 -13.22 6.55
N GLU A 147 17.22 -12.45 5.73
CA GLU A 147 18.54 -11.92 6.06
C GLU A 147 18.48 -10.78 7.08
N GLY A 148 19.58 -10.61 7.84
CA GLY A 148 19.63 -9.57 8.88
C GLY A 148 19.48 -8.15 8.34
N GLU A 149 19.89 -7.89 7.11
CA GLU A 149 19.73 -6.57 6.46
C GLU A 149 18.26 -6.26 6.16
N ILE A 150 17.52 -7.20 5.58
CA ILE A 150 16.12 -7.00 5.27
C ILE A 150 15.29 -6.88 6.56
N ILE A 151 15.64 -7.64 7.61
CA ILE A 151 15.00 -7.55 8.93
C ILE A 151 15.15 -6.13 9.50
N ARG A 152 16.35 -5.53 9.41
CA ARG A 152 16.62 -4.15 9.85
C ARG A 152 15.90 -3.13 8.97
N THR A 153 15.91 -3.29 7.66
CA THR A 153 15.25 -2.40 6.69
C THR A 153 13.75 -2.29 6.96
N PHE A 154 13.13 -3.41 7.31
CA PHE A 154 11.70 -3.45 7.66
C PHE A 154 11.41 -3.21 9.16
N GLY A 155 12.45 -3.02 9.97
CA GLY A 155 12.32 -2.77 11.40
C GLY A 155 11.63 -3.91 12.17
N VAL A 156 11.77 -5.16 11.67
CA VAL A 156 11.11 -6.32 12.29
C VAL A 156 11.55 -6.47 13.75
N GLY A 157 10.61 -6.71 14.64
CA GLY A 157 10.83 -6.79 16.07
C GLY A 157 10.15 -7.98 16.73
N TYR A 158 10.26 -8.06 18.05
CA TYR A 158 9.62 -9.10 18.86
C TYR A 158 8.91 -8.47 20.06
N ALA A 159 7.64 -8.74 20.24
CA ALA A 159 6.89 -8.41 21.43
C ALA A 159 7.04 -9.54 22.49
N PRO A 160 7.62 -9.25 23.66
CA PRO A 160 7.88 -10.28 24.68
C PRO A 160 6.61 -10.98 25.16
N LYS A 161 6.76 -12.22 25.64
CA LYS A 161 5.68 -13.02 26.25
C LYS A 161 5.35 -12.52 27.65
N ARG A 162 4.85 -11.29 27.75
CA ARG A 162 4.46 -10.61 29.00
C ARG A 162 3.14 -9.88 28.78
N TRP A 163 2.38 -9.74 29.87
CA TRP A 163 1.12 -9.00 29.82
C TRP A 163 1.28 -7.48 29.93
N ASP A 164 2.46 -7.03 30.28
CA ASP A 164 2.78 -5.65 30.65
C ASP A 164 4.15 -5.16 30.16
N GLY A 165 4.76 -5.82 29.20
CA GLY A 165 6.09 -5.48 28.69
C GLY A 165 6.13 -4.10 28.06
N ALA A 166 5.17 -3.79 27.17
CA ALA A 166 5.02 -2.48 26.56
C ALA A 166 4.58 -1.42 27.58
N LEU A 167 3.72 -1.78 28.55
CA LEU A 167 3.32 -0.89 29.64
C LEU A 167 4.50 -0.53 30.55
N GLN A 168 5.37 -1.47 30.90
CA GLN A 168 6.56 -1.20 31.70
C GLN A 168 7.56 -0.33 30.95
N TRP A 169 7.71 -0.57 29.64
CA TRP A 169 8.51 0.28 28.77
C TRP A 169 7.93 1.71 28.73
N ALA A 170 6.63 1.87 28.54
CA ALA A 170 5.95 3.16 28.49
C ALA A 170 6.16 3.99 29.74
N ARG A 171 6.05 3.37 30.94
CA ARG A 171 6.30 4.04 32.23
C ARG A 171 7.72 4.62 32.32
N LYS A 172 8.73 3.90 31.82
CA LYS A 172 10.12 4.36 31.78
C LYS A 172 10.32 5.56 30.85
N HIS A 173 9.51 5.64 29.78
CA HIS A 173 9.55 6.70 28.77
C HIS A 173 8.52 7.81 29.02
N LYS A 174 7.84 7.79 30.19
CA LYS A 174 6.85 8.78 30.61
C LYS A 174 5.60 8.85 29.73
N PHE A 175 5.23 7.76 29.08
CA PHE A 175 3.97 7.63 28.36
C PHE A 175 2.91 7.04 29.28
N THR A 176 1.68 7.59 29.22
CA THR A 176 0.57 7.11 30.04
C THR A 176 -0.10 5.90 29.38
N PRO A 177 -0.79 5.03 30.16
CA PRO A 177 -1.54 3.92 29.58
C PRO A 177 -2.60 4.36 28.56
N GLU A 178 -3.25 5.51 28.76
CA GLU A 178 -4.25 6.07 27.85
C GLU A 178 -3.62 6.49 26.52
N MET A 179 -2.40 7.05 26.53
CA MET A 179 -1.64 7.34 25.30
C MET A 179 -1.28 6.04 24.57
N MET A 180 -0.91 4.98 25.31
CA MET A 180 -0.61 3.67 24.72
C MET A 180 -1.86 2.99 24.14
N GLU A 181 -3.03 3.21 24.74
CA GLU A 181 -4.32 2.76 24.19
C GLU A 181 -4.65 3.50 22.90
N LYS A 182 -4.56 4.85 22.88
CA LYS A 182 -4.72 5.67 21.66
C LYS A 182 -3.75 5.25 20.55
N ALA A 183 -2.55 4.80 20.90
CA ALA A 183 -1.57 4.23 19.96
C ALA A 183 -1.90 2.78 19.53
N GLY A 184 -2.93 2.16 20.09
CA GLY A 184 -3.31 0.79 19.76
C GLY A 184 -2.34 -0.29 20.26
N LEU A 185 -1.54 0.01 21.28
CA LEU A 185 -0.50 -0.87 21.82
C LEU A 185 -0.94 -1.66 23.06
N VAL A 186 -1.95 -1.16 23.76
CA VAL A 186 -2.53 -1.81 24.93
C VAL A 186 -4.06 -1.88 24.80
N ILE A 187 -4.67 -2.73 25.62
CA ILE A 187 -6.10 -2.97 25.66
C ILE A 187 -6.55 -2.80 27.11
N PRO A 188 -7.63 -2.05 27.39
CA PRO A 188 -8.20 -1.98 28.72
C PRO A 188 -8.72 -3.35 29.15
N ARG A 189 -8.53 -3.72 30.44
CA ARG A 189 -9.03 -4.97 30.99
C ARG A 189 -10.56 -4.99 31.08
N ASN A 190 -11.14 -3.82 31.31
CA ASN A 190 -12.56 -3.58 31.29
C ASN A 190 -12.80 -2.22 30.62
N ALA A 191 -13.59 -2.19 29.54
CA ALA A 191 -13.88 -0.94 28.82
C ALA A 191 -14.70 0.05 29.64
N ASP A 192 -15.51 -0.45 30.60
CA ASP A 192 -16.41 0.35 31.45
C ASP A 192 -15.74 0.79 32.78
N ASP A 193 -14.57 0.23 33.10
CA ASP A 193 -13.83 0.57 34.33
C ASP A 193 -12.35 0.89 34.05
N PRO A 194 -12.00 2.16 33.87
CA PRO A 194 -10.60 2.58 33.66
C PRO A 194 -9.63 2.16 34.78
N LYS A 195 -10.13 1.89 36.00
CA LYS A 195 -9.30 1.43 37.12
C LYS A 195 -8.92 -0.05 37.02
N ALA A 196 -9.59 -0.83 36.19
CA ALA A 196 -9.24 -2.23 35.96
C ALA A 196 -7.84 -2.39 35.31
N GLY A 197 -7.27 -1.30 34.77
CA GLY A 197 -5.94 -1.27 34.16
C GLY A 197 -5.91 -1.82 32.75
N TYR A 198 -4.71 -2.02 32.23
CA TYR A 198 -4.44 -2.36 30.83
C TYR A 198 -3.57 -3.61 30.72
N TYR A 199 -3.53 -4.20 29.52
CA TYR A 199 -2.57 -5.23 29.14
C TYR A 199 -2.08 -5.03 27.70
N ASP A 200 -0.89 -5.54 27.42
CA ASP A 200 -0.27 -5.39 26.10
C ASP A 200 -1.08 -6.08 25.01
N ARG A 201 -1.29 -5.39 23.89
CA ARG A 201 -1.96 -5.96 22.70
C ARG A 201 -1.13 -7.05 22.03
N PHE A 202 0.16 -6.80 21.89
CA PHE A 202 1.09 -7.73 21.25
C PHE A 202 1.88 -8.50 22.31
N ARG A 203 1.80 -9.82 22.29
CA ARG A 203 2.49 -10.72 23.26
C ARG A 203 2.94 -11.97 22.55
N ASP A 204 4.23 -12.32 22.70
CA ASP A 204 4.86 -13.49 22.07
C ASP A 204 4.62 -13.52 20.54
N ARG A 205 4.90 -12.37 19.89
CA ARG A 205 4.66 -12.19 18.46
C ARG A 205 5.87 -11.54 17.78
N LEU A 206 6.11 -11.98 16.55
CA LEU A 206 6.96 -11.25 15.64
C LEU A 206 6.22 -9.98 15.21
N ILE A 207 6.89 -8.84 15.27
CA ILE A 207 6.31 -7.52 15.04
C ILE A 207 6.81 -6.94 13.73
N PHE A 208 5.90 -6.51 12.89
CA PHE A 208 6.14 -5.81 11.64
C PHE A 208 5.62 -4.38 11.78
N PRO A 209 6.50 -3.36 11.83
CA PRO A 209 6.08 -1.97 11.82
C PRO A 209 5.35 -1.63 10.53
N ILE A 210 4.26 -0.90 10.66
CA ILE A 210 3.49 -0.37 9.54
C ILE A 210 3.82 1.11 9.44
N CYS A 211 4.30 1.53 8.26
CA CYS A 211 4.74 2.90 8.03
C CYS A 211 3.76 3.66 7.13
N ASP A 212 3.68 4.97 7.33
CA ASP A 212 3.07 5.89 6.37
C ASP A 212 4.00 6.09 5.15
N ILE A 213 3.55 6.88 4.18
CA ILE A 213 4.29 7.14 2.95
C ILE A 213 5.63 7.87 3.18
N GLN A 214 5.82 8.50 4.34
CA GLN A 214 7.04 9.19 4.74
C GLN A 214 8.00 8.27 5.51
N GLY A 215 7.60 7.01 5.77
CA GLY A 215 8.38 6.04 6.51
C GLY A 215 8.23 6.13 8.04
N ARG A 216 7.30 6.97 8.55
CA ARG A 216 7.04 7.05 9.98
C ARG A 216 6.16 5.89 10.41
N VAL A 217 6.50 5.26 11.54
CA VAL A 217 5.71 4.15 12.07
C VAL A 217 4.37 4.67 12.59
N ILE A 218 3.27 4.06 12.14
CA ILE A 218 1.89 4.43 12.47
C ILE A 218 1.07 3.30 13.08
N GLY A 219 1.63 2.10 13.13
CA GLY A 219 0.98 0.91 13.66
C GLY A 219 1.88 -0.31 13.55
N PHE A 220 1.34 -1.45 13.91
CA PHE A 220 2.06 -2.73 13.90
C PHE A 220 1.16 -3.88 13.47
N SER A 221 1.76 -4.87 12.83
CA SER A 221 1.21 -6.19 12.64
C SER A 221 2.00 -7.19 13.49
N GLY A 222 1.33 -8.07 14.21
CA GLY A 222 1.94 -9.04 15.08
C GLY A 222 1.60 -10.47 14.68
N ARG A 223 2.58 -11.26 14.22
CA ARG A 223 2.43 -12.67 13.83
C ARG A 223 2.72 -13.59 15.00
N ALA A 224 1.79 -14.51 15.30
CA ALA A 224 2.02 -15.56 16.28
C ALA A 224 3.15 -16.50 15.82
N LEU A 225 3.97 -16.95 16.77
CA LEU A 225 5.15 -17.79 16.51
C LEU A 225 4.91 -19.27 16.84
N SER A 226 3.85 -19.58 17.59
CA SER A 226 3.45 -20.96 17.92
C SER A 226 2.07 -21.25 17.32
N ASP A 227 1.89 -22.48 16.83
CA ASP A 227 0.60 -22.97 16.34
C ASP A 227 -0.41 -23.17 17.48
N ASP A 228 0.07 -23.34 18.72
CA ASP A 228 -0.73 -23.40 19.95
C ASP A 228 -1.20 -22.02 20.45
N ALA A 229 -0.85 -20.93 19.76
CA ALA A 229 -1.30 -19.60 20.15
C ALA A 229 -2.83 -19.51 20.06
N ARG A 230 -3.49 -19.49 21.21
CA ARG A 230 -4.93 -19.21 21.28
C ARG A 230 -5.18 -17.83 20.65
N GLY A 231 -5.70 -17.80 19.41
CA GLY A 231 -6.01 -16.57 18.70
C GLY A 231 -5.56 -16.54 17.24
N ALA A 232 -5.81 -15.42 16.58
CA ALA A 232 -5.49 -15.23 15.16
C ALA A 232 -3.97 -15.29 14.89
N LYS A 233 -3.58 -15.91 13.78
CA LYS A 233 -2.20 -15.99 13.28
C LYS A 233 -1.57 -14.60 13.18
N TYR A 234 -2.33 -13.63 12.69
CA TYR A 234 -1.95 -12.21 12.65
C TYR A 234 -2.95 -11.35 13.44
N ILE A 235 -2.44 -10.38 14.19
CA ILE A 235 -3.22 -9.30 14.78
C ILE A 235 -2.58 -7.96 14.37
N ASN A 236 -3.43 -7.01 14.00
CA ASN A 236 -2.98 -5.67 13.61
C ASN A 236 -3.36 -4.63 14.67
N SER A 237 -2.68 -3.48 14.64
CA SER A 237 -3.16 -2.30 15.36
C SER A 237 -4.63 -2.03 15.01
N PRO A 238 -5.44 -1.51 15.92
CA PRO A 238 -6.79 -1.01 15.61
C PRO A 238 -6.69 0.25 14.75
N GLU A 239 -7.82 0.74 14.26
CA GLU A 239 -7.90 2.08 13.68
C GLU A 239 -7.52 3.12 14.73
N THR A 240 -6.67 4.08 14.35
CA THR A 240 -6.20 5.17 15.22
C THR A 240 -6.23 6.51 14.45
N LEU A 241 -5.85 7.60 15.11
CA LEU A 241 -5.66 8.89 14.43
C LEU A 241 -4.59 8.83 13.31
N LEU A 242 -3.61 7.92 13.42
CA LEU A 242 -2.53 7.78 12.45
C LEU A 242 -2.77 6.65 11.46
N PHE A 243 -3.46 5.58 11.85
CA PHE A 243 -3.55 4.34 11.10
C PHE A 243 -4.98 4.03 10.67
N ARG A 244 -5.20 3.95 9.36
CA ARG A 244 -6.43 3.47 8.74
C ARG A 244 -6.10 2.35 7.76
N LYS A 245 -6.54 1.12 8.08
CA LYS A 245 -6.24 -0.10 7.29
C LYS A 245 -6.60 0.04 5.82
N SER A 246 -7.70 0.70 5.53
CA SER A 246 -8.19 0.93 4.16
C SER A 246 -7.34 1.89 3.33
N ARG A 247 -6.35 2.56 3.93
CA ARG A 247 -5.54 3.61 3.29
C ARG A 247 -4.04 3.41 3.42
N VAL A 248 -3.60 2.28 3.97
CA VAL A 248 -2.19 2.01 4.21
C VAL A 248 -1.79 0.70 3.55
N LEU A 249 -0.79 0.77 2.68
CA LEU A 249 -0.16 -0.37 2.04
C LEU A 249 1.19 -0.65 2.71
N TYR A 250 1.41 -1.91 3.09
CA TYR A 250 2.69 -2.36 3.63
C TYR A 250 3.78 -2.21 2.60
N ALA A 251 4.93 -1.70 3.00
CA ALA A 251 6.11 -1.46 2.17
C ALA A 251 5.95 -0.39 1.07
N LEU A 252 4.85 0.38 1.02
CA LEU A 252 4.70 1.42 0.01
C LEU A 252 5.82 2.46 0.10
N HIS A 253 6.22 2.86 1.31
CA HIS A 253 7.26 3.86 1.48
C HIS A 253 8.63 3.35 0.98
N GLN A 254 8.94 2.05 1.20
CA GLN A 254 10.19 1.43 0.71
C GLN A 254 10.19 1.29 -0.81
N GLY A 255 9.05 0.88 -1.39
CA GLY A 255 8.93 0.55 -2.82
C GLY A 255 8.57 1.72 -3.73
N ARG A 256 8.10 2.83 -3.19
CA ARG A 256 7.50 3.94 -3.93
C ARG A 256 8.38 4.44 -5.10
N ARG A 257 9.69 4.62 -4.89
CA ARG A 257 10.60 5.08 -5.93
C ARG A 257 10.74 4.07 -7.06
N ALA A 258 10.94 2.80 -6.72
CA ALA A 258 10.99 1.72 -7.71
C ALA A 258 9.68 1.59 -8.49
N MET A 259 8.52 1.84 -7.85
CA MET A 259 7.21 1.88 -8.52
C MET A 259 7.12 3.01 -9.54
N VAL A 260 7.60 4.21 -9.21
CA VAL A 260 7.62 5.33 -10.16
C VAL A 260 8.50 5.00 -11.37
N ASP A 261 9.68 4.39 -11.14
CA ASP A 261 10.62 4.03 -12.19
C ASP A 261 10.11 2.89 -13.08
N LYS A 262 9.52 1.85 -12.49
CA LYS A 262 9.02 0.66 -13.20
C LYS A 262 7.58 0.81 -13.70
N ARG A 263 6.83 1.77 -13.18
CA ARG A 263 5.39 1.98 -13.46
C ARG A 263 4.53 0.76 -13.19
N GLU A 264 5.01 -0.16 -12.33
CA GLU A 264 4.31 -1.37 -11.94
C GLU A 264 4.51 -1.68 -10.44
N ALA A 265 3.45 -2.19 -9.78
CA ALA A 265 3.50 -2.72 -8.43
C ALA A 265 3.16 -4.21 -8.40
N ILE A 266 3.82 -4.95 -7.51
CA ILE A 266 3.50 -6.35 -7.21
C ILE A 266 2.60 -6.36 -5.97
N ILE A 267 1.47 -7.04 -6.06
CA ILE A 267 0.46 -7.10 -5.01
C ILE A 267 0.50 -8.48 -4.36
N CYS A 268 0.92 -8.55 -3.09
CA CYS A 268 0.96 -9.77 -2.29
C CYS A 268 -0.13 -9.77 -1.21
N GLU A 269 -0.39 -10.92 -0.59
CA GLU A 269 -1.36 -11.04 0.50
C GLU A 269 -0.77 -10.60 1.84
N GLY A 270 0.45 -11.00 2.15
CA GLY A 270 1.05 -10.90 3.47
C GLY A 270 2.35 -10.10 3.54
N GLN A 271 2.69 -9.68 4.77
CA GLN A 271 3.91 -8.92 5.03
C GLN A 271 5.18 -9.74 4.75
N ILE A 272 5.15 -11.04 5.03
CA ILE A 272 6.33 -11.92 4.82
C ILE A 272 6.61 -12.07 3.33
N ASP A 273 5.56 -12.24 2.51
CA ASP A 273 5.70 -12.33 1.05
C ASP A 273 6.33 -11.07 0.48
N VAL A 274 5.86 -9.90 0.95
CA VAL A 274 6.45 -8.61 0.57
C VAL A 274 7.92 -8.51 0.98
N ILE A 275 8.27 -8.86 2.23
CA ILE A 275 9.66 -8.82 2.70
C ILE A 275 10.54 -9.75 1.87
N ARG A 276 10.06 -10.96 1.55
CA ARG A 276 10.74 -11.90 0.67
C ARG A 276 10.94 -11.34 -0.73
N CYS A 277 9.91 -10.76 -1.32
CA CYS A 277 10.01 -10.10 -2.63
C CYS A 277 11.08 -9.00 -2.60
N HIS A 278 11.08 -8.14 -1.58
CA HIS A 278 12.08 -7.08 -1.45
C HIS A 278 13.51 -7.64 -1.30
N GLN A 279 13.69 -8.71 -0.50
CA GLN A 279 14.98 -9.39 -0.36
C GLN A 279 15.50 -9.95 -1.69
N ALA A 280 14.59 -10.44 -2.54
CA ALA A 280 14.90 -10.96 -3.87
C ALA A 280 15.04 -9.86 -4.95
N GLY A 281 14.94 -8.56 -4.59
CA GLY A 281 15.09 -7.45 -5.52
C GLY A 281 13.77 -6.94 -6.13
N PHE A 282 12.62 -7.54 -5.80
CA PHE A 282 11.29 -7.10 -6.25
C PHE A 282 10.74 -6.01 -5.32
N THR A 283 11.39 -4.85 -5.32
CA THR A 283 11.12 -3.76 -4.38
C THR A 283 9.82 -3.02 -4.64
N THR A 284 9.06 -3.35 -5.68
CA THR A 284 7.72 -2.81 -5.94
C THR A 284 6.59 -3.61 -5.28
N ALA A 285 6.93 -4.63 -4.48
CA ALA A 285 5.95 -5.46 -3.79
C ALA A 285 5.32 -4.73 -2.60
N VAL A 286 3.99 -4.83 -2.49
CA VAL A 286 3.18 -4.28 -1.40
C VAL A 286 2.06 -5.24 -1.00
N ALA A 287 1.54 -5.07 0.22
CA ALA A 287 0.36 -5.82 0.69
C ALA A 287 -0.63 -4.92 1.42
N SER A 288 -1.86 -5.40 1.56
CA SER A 288 -2.84 -4.79 2.47
C SER A 288 -2.51 -5.11 3.93
N GLN A 289 -3.30 -4.56 4.87
CA GLN A 289 -3.05 -4.71 6.31
C GLN A 289 -4.06 -5.66 6.98
N GLY A 290 -4.15 -6.92 6.48
CA GLY A 290 -5.06 -7.93 7.02
C GLY A 290 -6.54 -7.62 6.77
N THR A 291 -6.81 -6.90 5.70
CA THR A 291 -8.14 -6.62 5.14
C THR A 291 -8.07 -6.81 3.63
N ALA A 292 -9.20 -7.00 2.98
CA ALA A 292 -9.25 -6.95 1.53
C ALA A 292 -8.72 -5.59 1.00
N PHE A 293 -8.19 -5.58 -0.21
CA PHE A 293 -7.84 -4.32 -0.88
C PHE A 293 -9.09 -3.45 -1.06
N THR A 294 -8.89 -2.14 -1.07
CA THR A 294 -9.95 -1.13 -1.16
C THR A 294 -9.73 -0.20 -2.35
N GLU A 295 -10.75 0.57 -2.71
CA GLU A 295 -10.63 1.62 -3.71
C GLU A 295 -9.61 2.71 -3.29
N ASP A 296 -9.51 3.01 -1.98
CA ASP A 296 -8.49 3.93 -1.46
C ASP A 296 -7.08 3.39 -1.75
N HIS A 297 -6.82 2.08 -1.57
CA HIS A 297 -5.54 1.46 -1.91
C HIS A 297 -5.23 1.59 -3.41
N ALA A 298 -6.22 1.33 -4.28
CA ALA A 298 -6.06 1.45 -5.72
C ALA A 298 -5.79 2.91 -6.14
N ASN A 299 -6.51 3.87 -5.55
CA ASN A 299 -6.30 5.29 -5.78
C ASN A 299 -4.93 5.81 -5.31
N ILE A 300 -4.39 5.21 -4.23
CA ILE A 300 -3.03 5.50 -3.78
C ILE A 300 -2.02 4.99 -4.80
N LEU A 301 -2.11 3.71 -5.23
CA LEU A 301 -1.16 3.10 -6.17
C LEU A 301 -1.19 3.76 -7.54
N ARG A 302 -2.36 4.18 -8.04
CA ARG A 302 -2.50 4.87 -9.33
C ARG A 302 -1.64 6.13 -9.47
N ARG A 303 -1.20 6.72 -8.37
CA ARG A 303 -0.29 7.87 -8.38
C ARG A 303 1.13 7.50 -8.77
N TYR A 304 1.51 6.23 -8.59
CA TYR A 304 2.88 5.74 -8.76
C TYR A 304 3.05 4.81 -9.95
N VAL A 305 1.99 4.05 -10.30
CA VAL A 305 2.06 2.97 -11.28
C VAL A 305 0.93 3.06 -12.30
N ASP A 306 1.15 2.45 -13.47
CA ASP A 306 0.15 2.29 -14.53
C ASP A 306 -0.50 0.89 -14.47
N SER A 307 0.21 -0.08 -13.85
CA SER A 307 -0.24 -1.48 -13.77
C SER A 307 0.13 -2.14 -12.45
N VAL A 308 -0.58 -3.23 -12.16
CA VAL A 308 -0.30 -4.10 -11.02
C VAL A 308 -0.21 -5.56 -11.47
N ALA A 309 0.72 -6.31 -10.86
CA ALA A 309 0.81 -7.77 -10.97
C ALA A 309 0.38 -8.38 -9.63
N ILE A 310 -0.74 -9.09 -9.61
CA ILE A 310 -1.29 -9.74 -8.39
C ILE A 310 -0.68 -11.13 -8.28
N VAL A 311 -0.11 -11.44 -7.11
CA VAL A 311 0.49 -12.75 -6.80
C VAL A 311 -0.01 -13.19 -5.42
N PHE A 312 -1.06 -13.99 -5.43
CA PHE A 312 -1.73 -14.49 -4.22
C PHE A 312 -1.53 -16.00 -4.07
N ASP A 313 -1.90 -16.52 -2.93
CA ASP A 313 -1.82 -17.95 -2.66
C ASP A 313 -2.71 -18.73 -3.66
N PRO A 314 -2.27 -19.87 -4.19
CA PRO A 314 -3.01 -20.63 -5.21
C PRO A 314 -4.11 -21.51 -4.62
N ASP A 315 -4.63 -21.18 -3.45
CA ASP A 315 -5.78 -21.85 -2.86
C ASP A 315 -7.10 -21.15 -3.30
N HIS A 316 -8.22 -21.79 -2.99
CA HIS A 316 -9.54 -21.28 -3.37
C HIS A 316 -9.79 -19.85 -2.85
N ALA A 317 -9.38 -19.55 -1.62
CA ALA A 317 -9.60 -18.24 -1.01
C ALA A 317 -8.72 -17.16 -1.66
N GLY A 318 -7.45 -17.47 -1.95
CA GLY A 318 -6.53 -16.59 -2.66
C GLY A 318 -6.95 -16.33 -4.10
N GLU A 319 -7.46 -17.35 -4.83
CA GLU A 319 -8.00 -17.16 -6.18
C GLU A 319 -9.17 -16.17 -6.20
N GLU A 320 -10.13 -16.33 -5.28
CA GLU A 320 -11.27 -15.42 -5.16
C GLU A 320 -10.83 -14.00 -4.73
N ALA A 321 -9.90 -13.93 -3.79
CA ALA A 321 -9.31 -12.67 -3.35
C ALA A 321 -8.57 -11.97 -4.50
N ALA A 322 -7.84 -12.72 -5.35
CA ALA A 322 -7.15 -12.18 -6.52
C ALA A 322 -8.13 -11.57 -7.54
N ILE A 323 -9.21 -12.29 -7.90
CA ILE A 323 -10.24 -11.81 -8.83
C ILE A 323 -10.93 -10.55 -8.27
N LYS A 324 -11.31 -10.58 -6.99
CA LYS A 324 -11.95 -9.44 -6.32
C LYS A 324 -11.01 -8.22 -6.29
N THR A 325 -9.75 -8.43 -5.95
CA THR A 325 -8.71 -7.40 -5.90
C THR A 325 -8.43 -6.83 -7.28
N ALA A 326 -8.36 -7.68 -8.31
CA ALA A 326 -8.23 -7.26 -9.70
C ALA A 326 -9.36 -6.32 -10.12
N GLY A 327 -10.60 -6.64 -9.76
CA GLY A 327 -11.75 -5.78 -10.03
C GLY A 327 -11.64 -4.40 -9.39
N ILE A 328 -11.05 -4.28 -8.20
CA ILE A 328 -10.82 -3.00 -7.52
C ILE A 328 -9.76 -2.17 -8.27
N PHE A 329 -8.66 -2.77 -8.68
CA PHE A 329 -7.62 -2.08 -9.44
C PHE A 329 -8.08 -1.69 -10.85
N LEU A 330 -8.86 -2.55 -11.51
CA LEU A 330 -9.50 -2.22 -12.79
C LEU A 330 -10.41 -0.99 -12.67
N SER A 331 -11.23 -0.90 -11.61
CA SER A 331 -12.14 0.25 -11.42
C SER A 331 -11.40 1.56 -11.20
N ALA A 332 -10.17 1.51 -10.70
CA ALA A 332 -9.29 2.67 -10.60
C ALA A 332 -8.57 3.01 -11.94
N GLY A 333 -8.78 2.24 -13.00
CA GLY A 333 -8.18 2.44 -14.32
C GLY A 333 -6.75 1.92 -14.45
N LEU A 334 -6.30 1.06 -13.54
CA LEU A 334 -5.00 0.40 -13.62
C LEU A 334 -5.02 -0.80 -14.59
N GLY A 335 -3.89 -1.07 -15.23
CA GLY A 335 -3.63 -2.36 -15.88
C GLY A 335 -3.50 -3.44 -14.81
N VAL A 336 -4.12 -4.61 -15.04
CA VAL A 336 -4.08 -5.71 -14.06
C VAL A 336 -3.63 -6.99 -14.73
N ARG A 337 -2.58 -7.59 -14.18
CA ARG A 337 -2.11 -8.94 -14.50
C ARG A 337 -2.22 -9.81 -13.26
N VAL A 338 -2.45 -11.10 -13.43
CA VAL A 338 -2.50 -12.06 -12.33
C VAL A 338 -1.49 -13.17 -12.61
N ALA A 339 -0.56 -13.35 -11.69
CA ALA A 339 0.46 -14.39 -11.77
C ALA A 339 -0.01 -15.61 -10.96
N ALA A 340 -0.01 -16.78 -11.57
CA ALA A 340 -0.37 -18.03 -10.92
C ALA A 340 0.89 -18.73 -10.39
N LEU A 341 0.93 -18.97 -9.10
CA LEU A 341 1.96 -19.81 -8.46
C LEU A 341 1.58 -21.30 -8.55
N PRO A 342 2.55 -22.22 -8.47
CA PRO A 342 2.27 -23.64 -8.32
C PRO A 342 1.48 -23.92 -7.03
N GLU A 343 0.64 -24.95 -7.08
CA GLU A 343 -0.18 -25.37 -5.93
C GLU A 343 0.66 -25.61 -4.66
N GLY A 344 0.19 -25.05 -3.53
CA GLY A 344 0.85 -25.16 -2.23
C GLY A 344 2.09 -24.26 -2.03
N GLU A 345 2.38 -23.34 -2.93
CA GLU A 345 3.47 -22.38 -2.79
C GLU A 345 2.95 -20.94 -2.74
N ASP A 346 3.27 -20.21 -1.65
CA ASP A 346 3.11 -18.75 -1.54
C ASP A 346 4.35 -18.04 -2.10
N PRO A 347 4.33 -16.71 -2.34
CA PRO A 347 5.48 -15.98 -2.85
C PRO A 347 6.76 -16.19 -2.03
N ASP A 348 6.65 -16.24 -0.69
CA ASP A 348 7.80 -16.47 0.19
C ASP A 348 8.42 -17.85 -0.03
N SER A 349 7.62 -18.91 0.00
CA SER A 349 8.11 -20.29 -0.19
C SER A 349 8.61 -20.55 -1.61
N PHE A 350 7.94 -19.97 -2.62
CA PHE A 350 8.36 -20.10 -4.02
C PHE A 350 9.73 -19.47 -4.25
N ILE A 351 9.95 -18.23 -3.84
CA ILE A 351 11.21 -17.54 -3.99
C ILE A 351 12.32 -18.24 -3.17
N ALA A 352 12.02 -18.70 -1.94
CA ALA A 352 12.99 -19.42 -1.12
C ALA A 352 13.46 -20.72 -1.78
N LYS A 353 12.57 -21.47 -2.45
CA LYS A 353 12.88 -22.74 -3.08
C LYS A 353 13.52 -22.61 -4.47
N ARG A 354 13.08 -21.65 -5.27
CA ARG A 354 13.37 -21.55 -6.71
C ARG A 354 14.16 -20.31 -7.12
N GLY A 355 14.31 -19.34 -6.19
CA GLY A 355 15.04 -18.10 -6.42
C GLY A 355 14.25 -17.00 -7.13
N GLY A 356 14.85 -15.82 -7.22
CA GLY A 356 14.24 -14.63 -7.82
C GLY A 356 14.04 -14.76 -9.33
N GLU A 357 14.97 -15.36 -10.08
CA GLU A 357 14.82 -15.54 -11.53
C GLU A 357 13.57 -16.35 -11.91
N ALA A 358 13.29 -17.42 -11.14
CA ALA A 358 12.07 -18.20 -11.35
C ALA A 358 10.80 -17.41 -11.04
N PHE A 359 10.86 -16.53 -10.04
CA PHE A 359 9.74 -15.65 -9.70
C PHE A 359 9.53 -14.54 -10.74
N GLU A 360 10.60 -13.99 -11.30
CA GLU A 360 10.52 -13.06 -12.44
C GLU A 360 9.83 -13.71 -13.65
N ALA A 361 10.20 -14.96 -13.97
CA ALA A 361 9.54 -15.70 -15.04
C ALA A 361 8.01 -15.89 -14.80
N ILE A 362 7.59 -16.10 -13.54
CA ILE A 362 6.17 -16.15 -13.16
C ILE A 362 5.49 -14.79 -13.38
N LEU A 363 6.14 -13.69 -13.00
CA LEU A 363 5.61 -12.35 -13.22
C LEU A 363 5.52 -12.00 -14.71
N ASP A 364 6.50 -12.41 -15.51
CA ASP A 364 6.50 -12.19 -16.95
C ASP A 364 5.41 -13.00 -17.67
N ALA A 365 5.13 -14.21 -17.19
CA ALA A 365 4.07 -15.08 -17.68
C ALA A 365 2.67 -14.68 -17.20
N ALA A 366 2.55 -13.68 -16.30
CA ALA A 366 1.27 -13.25 -15.76
C ALA A 366 0.31 -12.80 -16.87
N GLY A 367 -0.86 -13.44 -16.92
CA GLY A 367 -1.94 -13.13 -17.87
C GLY A 367 -2.84 -11.99 -17.39
N SER A 368 -3.81 -11.62 -18.23
CA SER A 368 -4.88 -10.71 -17.82
C SER A 368 -5.74 -11.34 -16.71
N VAL A 369 -6.49 -10.52 -15.99
CA VAL A 369 -7.45 -11.03 -14.99
C VAL A 369 -8.47 -11.99 -15.63
N VAL A 370 -8.81 -11.79 -16.91
CA VAL A 370 -9.75 -12.66 -17.63
C VAL A 370 -9.14 -14.03 -17.89
N ASP A 371 -7.87 -14.09 -18.33
CA ASP A 371 -7.14 -15.34 -18.54
C ASP A 371 -7.13 -16.16 -17.24
N PHE A 372 -6.78 -15.51 -16.13
CA PHE A 372 -6.78 -16.12 -14.80
C PHE A 372 -8.18 -16.59 -14.37
N GLN A 373 -9.19 -15.71 -14.50
CA GLN A 373 -10.56 -16.01 -14.07
C GLN A 373 -11.15 -17.17 -14.85
N VAL A 374 -10.95 -17.22 -16.16
CA VAL A 374 -11.43 -18.35 -16.98
C VAL A 374 -10.70 -19.64 -16.61
N ALA A 375 -9.39 -19.60 -16.36
CA ALA A 375 -8.65 -20.77 -15.89
C ALA A 375 -9.16 -21.30 -14.55
N VAL A 376 -9.54 -20.41 -13.62
CA VAL A 376 -10.18 -20.78 -12.33
C VAL A 376 -11.56 -21.40 -12.58
N LEU A 377 -12.39 -20.77 -13.41
CA LEU A 377 -13.74 -21.25 -13.72
C LEU A 377 -13.71 -22.59 -14.46
N ALA A 378 -12.77 -22.82 -15.35
CA ALA A 378 -12.61 -24.10 -16.05
C ALA A 378 -12.31 -25.30 -15.13
N ARG A 379 -11.79 -25.05 -13.94
CA ARG A 379 -11.60 -26.11 -12.91
C ARG A 379 -12.85 -26.35 -12.06
N ARG A 380 -13.81 -25.42 -12.06
CA ARG A 380 -14.99 -25.44 -11.18
C ARG A 380 -16.30 -25.70 -11.93
N GLU A 381 -16.37 -25.29 -13.20
CA GLU A 381 -17.54 -25.37 -14.05
C GLU A 381 -17.26 -26.25 -15.27
N ASP A 382 -18.28 -26.94 -15.71
CA ASP A 382 -18.22 -27.69 -16.97
C ASP A 382 -18.38 -26.74 -18.17
N LEU A 383 -17.24 -26.20 -18.66
CA LEU A 383 -17.22 -25.31 -19.81
C LEU A 383 -17.52 -26.03 -21.16
N SER A 384 -17.78 -27.34 -21.17
CA SER A 384 -18.30 -28.01 -22.33
C SER A 384 -19.83 -27.92 -22.46
N SER A 385 -20.52 -27.51 -21.38
CA SER A 385 -21.96 -27.30 -21.36
C SER A 385 -22.33 -25.82 -21.60
N ASP A 386 -23.44 -25.59 -22.33
CA ASP A 386 -23.95 -24.22 -22.56
C ASP A 386 -24.20 -23.47 -21.23
N VAL A 387 -24.69 -24.16 -20.22
CA VAL A 387 -24.98 -23.56 -18.91
C VAL A 387 -23.70 -23.12 -18.20
N GLY A 388 -22.66 -23.95 -18.23
CA GLY A 388 -21.36 -23.61 -17.65
C GLY A 388 -20.70 -22.42 -18.36
N VAL A 389 -20.72 -22.43 -19.71
CA VAL A 389 -20.21 -21.32 -20.51
C VAL A 389 -20.98 -20.02 -20.22
N MET A 390 -22.32 -20.08 -20.11
CA MET A 390 -23.15 -18.89 -19.80
C MET A 390 -22.84 -18.32 -18.40
N ARG A 391 -22.62 -19.17 -17.41
CA ARG A 391 -22.22 -18.72 -16.05
C ARG A 391 -20.84 -18.08 -16.08
N ALA A 392 -19.85 -18.75 -16.66
CA ALA A 392 -18.51 -18.25 -16.79
C ALA A 392 -18.45 -16.91 -17.56
N ALA A 393 -19.19 -16.82 -18.69
CA ALA A 393 -19.28 -15.57 -19.45
C ALA A 393 -19.83 -14.43 -18.58
N ARG A 394 -20.88 -14.66 -17.81
CA ARG A 394 -21.48 -13.64 -16.94
C ARG A 394 -20.51 -13.17 -15.86
N ASP A 395 -19.81 -14.08 -15.20
CA ASP A 395 -18.84 -13.75 -14.15
C ASP A 395 -17.65 -12.94 -14.69
N VAL A 396 -17.13 -13.33 -15.84
CA VAL A 396 -16.06 -12.60 -16.55
C VAL A 396 -16.53 -11.20 -16.98
N LEU A 397 -17.75 -11.08 -17.52
CA LEU A 397 -18.31 -9.81 -17.94
C LEU A 397 -18.52 -8.85 -16.75
N GLN A 398 -18.90 -9.36 -15.56
CA GLN A 398 -18.98 -8.55 -14.36
C GLN A 398 -17.61 -7.96 -13.96
N THR A 399 -16.53 -8.70 -14.17
CA THR A 399 -15.16 -8.21 -13.94
C THR A 399 -14.77 -7.16 -14.97
N ILE A 400 -15.08 -7.37 -16.26
CA ILE A 400 -14.80 -6.42 -17.34
C ILE A 400 -15.54 -5.10 -17.15
N LEU A 401 -16.79 -5.14 -16.68
CA LEU A 401 -17.60 -3.96 -16.39
C LEU A 401 -16.98 -3.01 -15.35
N ARG A 402 -16.10 -3.52 -14.51
CA ARG A 402 -15.42 -2.67 -13.50
C ARG A 402 -14.41 -1.70 -14.12
N SER A 403 -13.86 -2.00 -15.30
CA SER A 403 -12.93 -1.08 -15.96
C SER A 403 -13.67 0.15 -16.53
N PRO A 404 -13.25 1.38 -16.19
CA PRO A 404 -13.82 2.59 -16.79
C PRO A 404 -13.28 2.87 -18.21
N ASN A 405 -12.24 2.13 -18.66
CA ASN A 405 -11.55 2.37 -19.91
C ASN A 405 -12.09 1.43 -21.02
N SER A 406 -12.71 2.02 -22.03
CA SER A 406 -13.31 1.28 -23.14
C SER A 406 -12.29 0.45 -23.95
N VAL A 407 -11.06 0.92 -24.10
CA VAL A 407 -9.99 0.17 -24.80
C VAL A 407 -9.57 -1.05 -23.97
N GLN A 408 -9.42 -0.89 -22.67
CA GLN A 408 -9.12 -1.98 -21.76
C GLN A 408 -10.27 -3.00 -21.74
N GLN A 409 -11.53 -2.53 -21.66
CA GLN A 409 -12.71 -3.42 -21.78
C GLN A 409 -12.70 -4.22 -23.07
N ALA A 410 -12.42 -3.56 -24.21
CA ALA A 410 -12.38 -4.23 -25.51
C ALA A 410 -11.30 -5.33 -25.57
N ARG A 411 -10.11 -5.09 -25.01
CA ARG A 411 -9.04 -6.09 -24.93
C ARG A 411 -9.41 -7.27 -24.03
N LEU A 412 -9.98 -7.01 -22.85
CA LEU A 412 -10.44 -8.05 -21.93
C LEU A 412 -11.59 -8.86 -22.54
N MET A 413 -12.49 -8.20 -23.26
CA MET A 413 -13.58 -8.85 -24.02
C MET A 413 -13.07 -9.79 -25.09
N GLN A 414 -12.02 -9.39 -25.80
CA GLN A 414 -11.41 -10.24 -26.83
C GLN A 414 -10.75 -11.48 -26.21
N ALA A 415 -10.07 -11.34 -25.08
CA ALA A 415 -9.53 -12.46 -24.32
C ALA A 415 -10.65 -13.42 -23.86
N ALA A 416 -11.74 -12.88 -23.30
CA ALA A 416 -12.90 -13.67 -22.88
C ALA A 416 -13.51 -14.46 -24.06
N ALA A 417 -13.66 -13.82 -25.22
CA ALA A 417 -14.20 -14.44 -26.43
C ALA A 417 -13.34 -15.62 -26.88
N GLN A 418 -12.02 -15.49 -26.85
CA GLN A 418 -11.09 -16.56 -27.20
C GLN A 418 -11.19 -17.74 -26.23
N HIS A 419 -11.14 -17.48 -24.93
CA HIS A 419 -11.14 -18.55 -23.92
C HIS A 419 -12.47 -19.29 -23.81
N LEU A 420 -13.59 -18.58 -23.99
CA LEU A 420 -14.94 -19.17 -23.90
C LEU A 420 -15.45 -19.69 -25.26
N ASN A 421 -14.66 -19.51 -26.32
CA ASN A 421 -15.03 -19.86 -27.69
C ASN A 421 -16.39 -19.25 -28.12
N LEU A 422 -16.58 -17.98 -27.78
CA LEU A 422 -17.80 -17.22 -28.10
C LEU A 422 -17.50 -16.04 -29.04
N PRO A 423 -18.45 -15.65 -29.91
CA PRO A 423 -18.31 -14.43 -30.71
C PRO A 423 -18.24 -13.19 -29.78
N VAL A 424 -17.33 -12.27 -30.08
CA VAL A 424 -17.21 -10.99 -29.32
C VAL A 424 -18.54 -10.23 -29.29
N ALA A 425 -19.31 -10.27 -30.40
CA ALA A 425 -20.62 -9.62 -30.52
C ALA A 425 -21.62 -10.14 -29.46
N ALA A 426 -21.66 -11.47 -29.25
CA ALA A 426 -22.54 -12.06 -28.23
C ALA A 426 -22.18 -11.60 -26.81
N LEU A 427 -20.89 -11.53 -26.48
CA LEU A 427 -20.43 -11.00 -25.18
C LEU A 427 -20.71 -9.50 -25.03
N GLN A 428 -20.60 -8.71 -26.10
CA GLN A 428 -20.95 -7.30 -26.10
C GLN A 428 -22.45 -7.06 -25.87
N ASP A 429 -23.31 -7.89 -26.44
CA ASP A 429 -24.75 -7.83 -26.20
C ASP A 429 -25.09 -8.15 -24.75
N GLU A 430 -24.52 -9.21 -24.18
CA GLU A 430 -24.74 -9.56 -22.77
C GLU A 430 -24.15 -8.48 -21.83
N LEU A 431 -22.99 -7.89 -22.16
CA LEU A 431 -22.44 -6.76 -21.39
C LEU A 431 -23.42 -5.60 -21.33
N ARG A 432 -24.02 -5.21 -22.48
CA ARG A 432 -25.04 -4.17 -22.55
C ARG A 432 -26.28 -4.50 -21.71
N HIS A 433 -26.68 -5.76 -21.66
CA HIS A 433 -27.77 -6.22 -20.80
C HIS A 433 -27.43 -6.08 -19.32
N LEU A 434 -26.22 -6.44 -18.91
CA LEU A 434 -25.73 -6.30 -17.53
C LEU A 434 -25.67 -4.82 -17.11
N GLU A 435 -25.16 -3.93 -17.97
CA GLU A 435 -25.12 -2.49 -17.72
C GLU A 435 -26.52 -1.89 -17.50
N ARG A 436 -27.49 -2.27 -18.35
CA ARG A 436 -28.88 -1.80 -18.21
C ARG A 436 -29.52 -2.29 -16.91
N ARG A 437 -29.21 -3.50 -16.47
CA ARG A 437 -29.71 -4.05 -15.19
C ARG A 437 -29.13 -3.31 -13.99
N GLN A 438 -27.85 -2.94 -14.01
CA GLN A 438 -27.22 -2.17 -12.94
C GLN A 438 -27.75 -0.72 -12.85
N ARG A 439 -28.19 -0.13 -13.96
CA ARG A 439 -28.75 1.23 -14.00
C ARG A 439 -30.23 1.32 -13.63
N ARG A 440 -30.95 0.21 -13.53
CA ARG A 440 -32.34 0.22 -13.08
C ARG A 440 -32.39 0.39 -11.56
N PRO A 441 -33.09 1.42 -11.04
CA PRO A 441 -33.32 1.53 -9.59
C PRO A 441 -34.06 0.27 -9.11
N ALA A 442 -33.75 -0.15 -7.87
CA ALA A 442 -34.42 -1.28 -7.25
C ALA A 442 -35.95 -1.04 -7.28
N PRO A 443 -36.75 -2.04 -7.65
CA PRO A 443 -38.20 -1.90 -7.63
C PRO A 443 -38.65 -1.65 -6.18
N GLY A 444 -39.08 -0.42 -5.88
CA GLY A 444 -39.53 0.03 -4.54
C GLY A 444 -39.22 1.47 -4.17
N ALA A 445 -38.35 2.18 -4.93
CA ALA A 445 -38.00 3.56 -4.58
C ALA A 445 -38.98 4.64 -5.08
N GLU A 446 -40.01 4.27 -5.86
CA GLU A 446 -40.99 5.22 -6.41
C GLU A 446 -42.34 5.22 -5.67
N ALA A 447 -42.54 4.42 -4.61
CA ALA A 447 -43.80 4.31 -3.92
C ALA A 447 -44.01 5.31 -2.75
N ASP A 448 -42.95 6.00 -2.29
CA ASP A 448 -43.07 6.90 -1.12
C ASP A 448 -43.10 8.42 -1.48
N ALA A 449 -43.18 8.77 -2.77
CA ALA A 449 -43.19 10.18 -3.17
C ALA A 449 -44.57 10.78 -3.48
N ASP A 450 -45.67 9.99 -3.47
CA ASP A 450 -47.00 10.48 -3.91
C ASP A 450 -48.10 10.40 -2.83
N GLU A 451 -47.78 10.17 -1.56
CA GLU A 451 -48.77 10.23 -0.46
C GLU A 451 -48.67 11.50 0.42
N GLY A 452 -47.92 12.53 0.01
CA GLY A 452 -47.75 13.78 0.79
C GLY A 452 -48.44 15.03 0.25
N ALA A 453 -49.27 14.95 -0.80
CA ALA A 453 -49.88 16.14 -1.41
C ALA A 453 -51.42 16.02 -1.51
N SER A 454 -52.10 15.74 -0.39
CA SER A 454 -53.52 16.06 -0.26
C SER A 454 -53.95 16.00 1.20
N GLN A 455 -53.82 17.11 1.89
CA GLN A 455 -54.72 17.57 2.97
C GLN A 455 -54.22 18.94 3.47
N ASP A 456 -55.06 19.92 3.19
CA ASP A 456 -55.27 21.30 3.61
C ASP A 456 -54.74 22.39 2.70
#